data_90d0d81a446f15ee26f4e0acabc8aac9
#
_entry.id   90d0d81a446f15ee26f4e0acabc8aac9
#
_cell.length_a   1.000
_cell.length_b   1.000
_cell.length_c   1.000
_cell.angle_alpha   90.00
_cell.angle_beta   90.00
_cell.angle_gamma   90.00
#
_symmetry.space_group_name_H-M   'P 1'
#
loop_
_entity.id
_entity.type
_entity.pdbx_description
1 polymer ?
#
loop_
_entity_poly.entity_id
_entity_poly.type
_entity_poly.pdbx_seq_one_letter_code
_entity_poly.pdbx_strand_id
1 'polypeptide(L)'
;ELVCVTLTANREGVDMTNLARRIAGALDPELGSGHLDDDSLYLYESTFGVDETMDRIEKILSARSIPVFARIDHGKNAREAGLEMPPSRVVVFGSPKVGTNLMLRNPGIATELPLRIAVWEDGRGSTWISFPHMEKIARAYGVEDMPAIAAIRKLLRDIASQAANVY
;
A
#
# COMPACT_ATOMS: atom_id res chain seq x y z
N GLU A 1 14.26 -5.72 -26.85
CA GLU A 1 15.58 -6.05 -26.26
C GLU A 1 15.41 -6.21 -24.75
N LEU A 2 15.61 -7.44 -24.28
CA LEU A 2 15.64 -7.73 -22.85
C LEU A 2 16.99 -7.24 -22.30
N VAL A 3 17.00 -6.18 -21.52
CA VAL A 3 18.18 -5.79 -20.75
C VAL A 3 18.19 -6.62 -19.46
N CYS A 4 19.00 -7.66 -19.44
CA CYS A 4 19.26 -8.44 -18.24
C CYS A 4 20.37 -7.75 -17.44
N VAL A 5 20.02 -7.06 -16.36
CA VAL A 5 20.99 -6.50 -15.42
C VAL A 5 21.22 -7.50 -14.31
N THR A 6 22.33 -8.23 -14.37
CA THR A 6 22.74 -9.11 -13.26
C THR A 6 23.57 -8.30 -12.26
N LEU A 7 22.99 -8.00 -11.11
CA LEU A 7 23.69 -7.35 -10.00
C LEU A 7 24.17 -8.41 -9.00
N THR A 8 25.46 -8.66 -8.98
CA THR A 8 26.10 -9.48 -7.95
C THR A 8 26.71 -8.53 -6.90
N ALA A 9 26.10 -8.42 -5.73
CA ALA A 9 26.69 -7.74 -4.60
C ALA A 9 26.83 -8.70 -3.43
N ASN A 10 28.08 -8.98 -3.08
CA ASN A 10 28.42 -9.82 -1.94
C ASN A 10 28.81 -8.93 -0.75
N ARG A 11 27.84 -8.15 -0.24
CA ARG A 11 27.96 -7.37 1.01
C ARG A 11 26.71 -7.54 1.83
N GLU A 12 26.89 -7.97 3.07
CA GLU A 12 25.85 -7.98 4.10
C GLU A 12 25.21 -6.59 4.20
N GLY A 13 23.88 -6.53 4.14
CA GLY A 13 23.10 -5.30 4.34
C GLY A 13 22.58 -4.59 3.09
N VAL A 14 22.81 -5.10 1.87
CA VAL A 14 22.17 -4.55 0.66
C VAL A 14 20.93 -5.39 0.31
N ASP A 15 19.76 -4.81 0.47
CA ASP A 15 18.53 -5.40 -0.04
C ASP A 15 18.50 -5.30 -1.57
N MET A 16 18.95 -6.38 -2.21
CA MET A 16 19.04 -6.47 -3.66
C MET A 16 17.67 -6.42 -4.34
N THR A 17 16.63 -6.85 -3.66
CA THR A 17 15.26 -6.78 -4.15
C THR A 17 14.84 -5.33 -4.29
N ASN A 18 15.14 -4.51 -3.29
CA ASN A 18 14.83 -3.08 -3.32
C ASN A 18 15.65 -2.32 -4.36
N LEU A 19 16.93 -2.66 -4.54
CA LEU A 19 17.78 -2.05 -5.59
C LEU A 19 17.30 -2.42 -6.99
N ALA A 20 17.00 -3.70 -7.24
CA ALA A 20 16.45 -4.16 -8.52
C ALA A 20 15.12 -3.46 -8.84
N ARG A 21 14.29 -3.26 -7.82
CA ARG A 21 13.01 -2.56 -7.86
C ARG A 21 13.17 -1.09 -8.28
N ARG A 22 14.11 -0.38 -7.67
CA ARG A 22 14.41 1.03 -7.99
C ARG A 22 14.96 1.20 -9.41
N ILE A 23 15.75 0.23 -9.88
CA ILE A 23 16.28 0.22 -11.25
C ILE A 23 15.15 -0.06 -12.25
N ALA A 24 14.27 -1.02 -11.97
CA ALA A 24 13.12 -1.32 -12.83
C ALA A 24 12.18 -0.09 -12.93
N GLY A 25 11.90 0.58 -11.83
CA GLY A 25 11.11 1.81 -11.82
C GLY A 25 11.73 2.99 -12.57
N ALA A 26 13.07 3.03 -12.66
CA ALA A 26 13.79 4.03 -13.45
C ALA A 26 13.76 3.74 -14.95
N LEU A 27 13.54 2.49 -15.34
CA LEU A 27 13.52 2.05 -16.76
C LEU A 27 12.11 2.00 -17.35
N ASP A 28 11.08 1.89 -16.53
CA ASP A 28 9.68 1.86 -16.94
C ASP A 28 8.86 2.85 -16.07
N PRO A 29 8.43 3.98 -16.64
CA PRO A 29 7.64 4.98 -15.92
C PRO A 29 6.28 4.46 -15.43
N GLU A 30 5.70 3.43 -16.05
CA GLU A 30 4.49 2.78 -15.58
C GLU A 30 4.73 1.89 -14.35
N LEU A 31 5.96 1.40 -14.18
CA LEU A 31 6.43 0.69 -12.99
C LEU A 31 7.00 1.66 -11.92
N GLY A 32 7.27 2.90 -12.30
CA GLY A 32 8.13 3.81 -11.54
C GLY A 32 7.58 4.33 -10.22
N SER A 33 6.28 4.38 -10.02
CA SER A 33 5.69 5.02 -8.83
C SER A 33 4.95 4.06 -7.91
N GLY A 34 4.67 2.85 -8.33
CA GLY A 34 3.98 1.86 -7.52
C GLY A 34 4.47 0.49 -7.85
N HIS A 35 5.26 -0.08 -6.98
CA HIS A 35 5.85 -1.37 -7.23
C HIS A 35 5.08 -2.50 -6.58
N LEU A 36 4.99 -3.60 -7.33
CA LEU A 36 4.50 -4.87 -6.82
C LEU A 36 5.62 -5.52 -6.00
N ASP A 37 5.41 -5.68 -4.69
CA ASP A 37 6.25 -6.56 -3.93
C ASP A 37 5.74 -7.98 -4.09
N ASP A 38 6.58 -8.82 -4.63
CA ASP A 38 6.49 -10.28 -4.62
C ASP A 38 5.07 -10.83 -4.40
N ASP A 39 4.17 -10.40 -5.26
CA ASP A 39 2.83 -10.94 -5.32
C ASP A 39 1.80 -10.53 -4.25
N SER A 40 2.12 -9.75 -3.23
CA SER A 40 1.17 -9.46 -2.15
C SER A 40 0.73 -8.01 -2.02
N LEU A 41 1.64 -7.05 -2.19
CA LEU A 41 1.41 -5.65 -1.90
C LEU A 41 1.85 -4.71 -3.01
N TYR A 42 1.13 -3.60 -3.21
CA TYR A 42 1.65 -2.40 -3.85
C TYR A 42 2.48 -1.61 -2.86
N LEU A 43 3.63 -1.09 -3.29
CA LEU A 43 4.53 -0.25 -2.52
C LEU A 43 4.79 1.07 -3.26
N TYR A 44 4.68 2.19 -2.52
CA TYR A 44 5.01 3.53 -2.99
C TYR A 44 5.98 4.16 -2.00
N GLU A 45 7.16 4.59 -2.46
CA GLU A 45 8.08 5.36 -1.62
C GLU A 45 7.54 6.80 -1.50
N SER A 46 7.41 7.30 -0.27
CA SER A 46 6.97 8.66 0.00
C SER A 46 8.16 9.59 0.15
N THR A 47 8.02 10.83 -0.34
CA THR A 47 9.02 11.89 -0.11
C THR A 47 8.88 12.53 1.27
N PHE A 48 7.87 12.15 2.05
CA PHE A 48 7.57 12.67 3.38
C PHE A 48 7.78 11.59 4.44
N GLY A 49 7.92 12.00 5.70
CA GLY A 49 7.90 11.06 6.84
C GLY A 49 6.53 10.42 7.07
N VAL A 50 6.51 9.39 7.92
CA VAL A 50 5.30 8.56 8.17
C VAL A 50 4.10 9.40 8.60
N ASP A 51 4.29 10.34 9.51
CA ASP A 51 3.21 11.17 10.06
C ASP A 51 2.59 12.06 8.99
N GLU A 52 3.42 12.78 8.24
CA GLU A 52 2.95 13.67 7.18
C GLU A 52 2.29 12.88 6.06
N THR A 53 2.86 11.74 5.68
CA THR A 53 2.28 10.87 4.65
C THR A 53 0.89 10.36 5.07
N MET A 54 0.73 9.95 6.33
CA MET A 54 -0.56 9.52 6.86
C MET A 54 -1.58 10.67 6.89
N ASP A 55 -1.18 11.86 7.33
CA ASP A 55 -2.03 13.05 7.32
C ASP A 55 -2.50 13.41 5.90
N ARG A 56 -1.64 13.26 4.91
CA ARG A 56 -1.98 13.48 3.50
C ARG A 56 -3.01 12.46 3.01
N ILE A 57 -2.84 11.18 3.35
CA ILE A 57 -3.82 10.13 3.05
C ILE A 57 -5.18 10.48 3.66
N GLU A 58 -5.22 10.85 4.93
CA GLU A 58 -6.48 11.19 5.62
C GLU A 58 -7.16 12.44 5.03
N LYS A 59 -6.40 13.45 4.65
CA LYS A 59 -6.92 14.62 3.93
C LYS A 59 -7.56 14.21 2.59
N ILE A 60 -6.93 13.31 1.83
CA ILE A 60 -7.48 12.81 0.56
C ILE A 60 -8.77 12.02 0.80
N LEU A 61 -8.82 11.15 1.82
CA LEU A 61 -10.02 10.41 2.20
C LEU A 61 -11.15 11.35 2.58
N SER A 62 -10.87 12.35 3.42
CA SER A 62 -11.83 13.37 3.85
C SER A 62 -12.37 14.18 2.68
N ALA A 63 -11.51 14.66 1.78
CA ALA A 63 -11.90 15.42 0.59
C ALA A 63 -12.80 14.61 -0.35
N ARG A 64 -12.68 13.28 -0.34
CA ARG A 64 -13.53 12.37 -1.11
C ARG A 64 -14.74 11.84 -0.34
N SER A 65 -14.96 12.31 0.88
CA SER A 65 -16.02 11.86 1.79
C SER A 65 -16.01 10.35 2.02
N ILE A 66 -14.81 9.75 2.13
CA ILE A 66 -14.64 8.34 2.41
C ILE A 66 -14.48 8.16 3.92
N PRO A 67 -15.36 7.38 4.58
CA PRO A 67 -15.28 7.16 6.02
C PRO A 67 -14.00 6.44 6.44
N VAL A 68 -13.36 6.94 7.51
CA VAL A 68 -12.28 6.26 8.23
C VAL A 68 -12.89 5.54 9.43
N PHE A 69 -12.69 4.23 9.52
CA PHE A 69 -13.24 3.37 10.58
C PHE A 69 -12.27 3.21 11.75
N ALA A 70 -10.98 3.13 11.46
CA ALA A 70 -9.95 2.94 12.51
C ALA A 70 -8.61 3.54 12.07
N ARG A 71 -7.81 3.90 13.10
CA ARG A 71 -6.41 4.31 12.99
C ARG A 71 -5.61 3.48 13.97
N ILE A 72 -4.55 2.87 13.49
CA ILE A 72 -3.68 2.00 14.29
C ILE A 72 -2.28 2.59 14.21
N ASP A 73 -1.66 2.84 15.37
CA ASP A 73 -0.27 3.26 15.49
C ASP A 73 0.53 2.12 16.12
N HIS A 74 1.18 1.33 15.27
CA HIS A 74 1.99 0.19 15.71
C HIS A 74 3.23 0.62 16.49
N GLY A 75 3.83 1.75 16.13
CA GLY A 75 4.97 2.30 16.88
C GLY A 75 4.58 2.68 18.31
N LYS A 76 3.40 3.30 18.50
CA LYS A 76 2.87 3.57 19.83
C LYS A 76 2.58 2.27 20.60
N ASN A 77 1.90 1.33 19.97
CA ASN A 77 1.57 0.04 20.58
C ASN A 77 2.83 -0.73 21.02
N ALA A 78 3.89 -0.69 20.21
CA ALA A 78 5.17 -1.31 20.56
C ALA A 78 5.77 -0.66 21.82
N ARG A 79 5.82 0.68 21.90
CA ARG A 79 6.33 1.39 23.10
C ARG A 79 5.52 1.05 24.34
N GLU A 80 4.20 0.95 24.25
CA GLU A 80 3.34 0.55 25.37
C GLU A 80 3.59 -0.90 25.82
N ALA A 81 4.06 -1.75 24.90
CA ALA A 81 4.49 -3.13 25.19
C ALA A 81 5.96 -3.26 25.63
N GLY A 82 6.68 -2.12 25.81
CA GLY A 82 8.10 -2.13 26.17
C GLY A 82 9.04 -2.51 25.03
N LEU A 83 8.59 -2.38 23.80
CA LEU A 83 9.36 -2.67 22.58
C LEU A 83 9.62 -1.40 21.78
N GLU A 84 10.65 -1.43 20.95
CA GLU A 84 10.93 -0.34 20.02
C GLU A 84 10.83 -0.85 18.57
N MET A 85 10.25 -0.01 17.71
CA MET A 85 10.17 -0.23 16.28
C MET A 85 10.12 1.10 15.54
N PRO A 86 10.54 1.15 14.26
CA PRO A 86 10.33 2.32 13.41
C PRO A 86 8.85 2.71 13.33
N PRO A 87 8.53 3.98 13.02
CA PRO A 87 7.15 4.42 12.84
C PRO A 87 6.38 3.53 11.86
N SER A 88 5.20 3.09 12.26
CA SER A 88 4.31 2.31 11.40
C SER A 88 2.86 2.59 11.78
N ARG A 89 2.06 3.01 10.81
CA ARG A 89 0.66 3.35 10.99
C ARG A 89 -0.23 2.71 9.95
N VAL A 90 -1.46 2.40 10.34
CA VAL A 90 -2.48 1.86 9.43
C VAL A 90 -3.75 2.69 9.55
N VAL A 91 -4.30 3.08 8.40
CA VAL A 91 -5.65 3.62 8.32
C VAL A 91 -6.58 2.59 7.70
N VAL A 92 -7.73 2.39 8.34
CA VAL A 92 -8.80 1.47 7.89
C VAL A 92 -9.99 2.31 7.45
N PHE A 93 -10.42 2.14 6.21
CA PHE A 93 -11.43 3.02 5.60
C PHE A 93 -12.24 2.27 4.53
N GLY A 94 -13.33 2.89 4.07
CA GLY A 94 -14.10 2.32 2.98
C GLY A 94 -15.52 2.86 2.91
N SER A 95 -16.26 2.36 1.92
CA SER A 95 -17.68 2.66 1.74
C SER A 95 -18.51 1.45 2.14
N PRO A 96 -19.40 1.56 3.16
CA PRO A 96 -20.29 0.46 3.52
C PRO A 96 -21.11 -0.06 2.32
N LYS A 97 -21.58 0.83 1.46
CA LYS A 97 -22.34 0.46 0.26
C LYS A 97 -21.53 -0.43 -0.70
N VAL A 98 -20.26 -0.07 -0.94
CA VAL A 98 -19.38 -0.85 -1.83
C VAL A 98 -19.02 -2.19 -1.21
N GLY A 99 -18.63 -2.20 0.07
CA GLY A 99 -18.28 -3.41 0.80
C GLY A 99 -19.46 -4.39 0.89
N THR A 100 -20.66 -3.90 1.19
CA THR A 100 -21.87 -4.73 1.23
C THR A 100 -22.14 -5.41 -0.11
N ASN A 101 -22.01 -4.70 -1.24
CA ASN A 101 -22.23 -5.30 -2.55
C ASN A 101 -21.22 -6.44 -2.85
N LEU A 102 -19.96 -6.28 -2.43
CA LEU A 102 -18.95 -7.35 -2.56
C LEU A 102 -19.30 -8.55 -1.68
N MET A 103 -19.68 -8.32 -0.43
CA MET A 103 -20.07 -9.37 0.53
C MET A 103 -21.35 -10.08 0.13
N LEU A 104 -22.32 -9.42 -0.52
CA LEU A 104 -23.50 -10.06 -1.07
C LEU A 104 -23.15 -11.05 -2.19
N ARG A 105 -22.10 -10.79 -2.95
CA ARG A 105 -21.60 -11.70 -4.00
C ARG A 105 -20.83 -12.87 -3.39
N ASN A 106 -19.94 -12.59 -2.43
CA ASN A 106 -19.18 -13.58 -1.68
C ASN A 106 -18.94 -13.11 -0.24
N PRO A 107 -19.65 -13.69 0.77
CA PRO A 107 -19.50 -13.26 2.16
C PRO A 107 -18.07 -13.43 2.72
N GLY A 108 -17.29 -14.37 2.19
CA GLY A 108 -15.93 -14.63 2.65
C GLY A 108 -14.98 -13.45 2.47
N ILE A 109 -15.28 -12.54 1.50
CA ILE A 109 -14.45 -11.33 1.29
C ILE A 109 -14.50 -10.36 2.48
N ALA A 110 -15.39 -10.57 3.44
CA ALA A 110 -15.45 -9.75 4.65
C ALA A 110 -14.12 -9.72 5.43
N THR A 111 -13.29 -10.76 5.32
CA THR A 111 -11.95 -10.82 5.94
C THR A 111 -10.96 -9.81 5.34
N GLU A 112 -11.21 -9.38 4.12
CA GLU A 112 -10.37 -8.41 3.38
C GLU A 112 -10.90 -6.97 3.46
N LEU A 113 -12.08 -6.81 4.03
CA LEU A 113 -12.74 -5.52 4.19
C LEU A 113 -12.82 -5.14 5.67
N PRO A 114 -12.83 -3.83 5.99
CA PRO A 114 -12.65 -2.65 5.14
C PRO A 114 -11.25 -2.55 4.52
N LEU A 115 -11.10 -1.64 3.54
CA LEU A 115 -9.80 -1.36 2.93
C LEU A 115 -8.82 -0.82 3.96
N ARG A 116 -7.53 -1.10 3.77
CA ARG A 116 -6.45 -0.64 4.63
C ARG A 116 -5.26 -0.16 3.82
N ILE A 117 -4.64 0.89 4.30
CA ILE A 117 -3.34 1.37 3.83
C ILE A 117 -2.42 1.46 5.03
N ALA A 118 -1.22 0.91 4.91
CA ALA A 118 -0.16 1.08 5.89
C ALA A 118 0.87 2.11 5.39
N VAL A 119 1.40 2.91 6.31
CA VAL A 119 2.55 3.80 6.10
C VAL A 119 3.59 3.45 7.14
N TRP A 120 4.80 3.15 6.71
CA TRP A 120 5.84 2.67 7.60
C TRP A 120 7.23 3.11 7.13
N GLU A 121 8.17 3.19 8.09
CA GLU A 121 9.57 3.50 7.83
C GLU A 121 10.39 2.22 7.84
N ASP A 122 11.26 2.06 6.85
CA ASP A 122 12.20 0.95 6.80
C ASP A 122 13.47 1.23 7.63
N GLY A 123 14.32 0.21 7.80
CA GLY A 123 15.58 0.33 8.55
C GLY A 123 16.61 1.31 7.97
N ARG A 124 16.30 1.97 6.85
CA ARG A 124 17.13 3.00 6.19
C ARG A 124 16.53 4.39 6.31
N GLY A 125 15.37 4.52 6.95
CA GLY A 125 14.65 5.78 7.10
C GLY A 125 13.82 6.17 5.87
N SER A 126 13.62 5.27 4.90
CA SER A 126 12.69 5.50 3.80
C SER A 126 11.26 5.21 4.26
N THR A 127 10.33 6.10 3.88
CA THR A 127 8.91 5.95 4.19
C THR A 127 8.18 5.29 3.01
N TRP A 128 7.39 4.27 3.33
CA TRP A 128 6.63 3.48 2.37
C TRP A 128 5.14 3.53 2.64
N ILE A 129 4.35 3.60 1.57
CA ILE A 129 2.91 3.36 1.57
C ILE A 129 2.68 1.97 0.99
N SER A 130 1.91 1.13 1.68
CA SER A 130 1.59 -0.21 1.21
C SER A 130 0.11 -0.55 1.34
N PHE A 131 -0.41 -1.32 0.37
CA PHE A 131 -1.77 -1.84 0.37
C PHE A 131 -1.89 -3.11 -0.46
N PRO A 132 -2.87 -4.00 -0.17
CA PRO A 132 -3.01 -5.27 -0.85
C PRO A 132 -3.40 -5.15 -2.32
N HIS A 133 -3.04 -6.17 -3.09
CA HIS A 133 -3.51 -6.37 -4.47
C HIS A 133 -4.97 -6.73 -4.52
N MET A 134 -5.83 -5.75 -4.78
CA MET A 134 -7.28 -6.00 -4.90
C MET A 134 -7.63 -6.99 -6.01
N GLU A 135 -6.85 -7.04 -7.09
CA GLU A 135 -7.08 -7.99 -8.18
C GLU A 135 -6.88 -9.43 -7.76
N LYS A 136 -5.89 -9.70 -6.89
CA LYS A 136 -5.64 -11.05 -6.37
C LYS A 136 -6.71 -11.45 -5.37
N ILE A 137 -7.06 -10.54 -4.46
CA ILE A 137 -8.17 -10.72 -3.55
C ILE A 137 -9.45 -11.00 -4.34
N ALA A 138 -9.76 -10.17 -5.33
CA ALA A 138 -10.96 -10.33 -6.14
C ALA A 138 -11.05 -11.70 -6.82
N ARG A 139 -9.95 -12.18 -7.40
CA ARG A 139 -9.89 -13.53 -8.00
C ARG A 139 -10.09 -14.63 -6.97
N ALA A 140 -9.46 -14.51 -5.79
CA ALA A 140 -9.58 -15.51 -4.73
C ALA A 140 -11.03 -15.67 -4.23
N TYR A 141 -11.83 -14.59 -4.32
CA TYR A 141 -13.23 -14.58 -3.88
C TYR A 141 -14.25 -14.62 -5.05
N GLY A 142 -13.80 -14.71 -6.31
CA GLY A 142 -14.67 -14.78 -7.49
C GLY A 142 -15.52 -13.52 -7.70
N VAL A 143 -14.92 -12.34 -7.47
CA VAL A 143 -15.59 -11.03 -7.61
C VAL A 143 -14.84 -10.09 -8.58
N GLU A 144 -13.91 -10.62 -9.35
CA GLU A 144 -13.04 -9.85 -10.26
C GLU A 144 -13.78 -9.13 -11.38
N ASP A 145 -14.94 -9.61 -11.76
CA ASP A 145 -15.84 -9.05 -12.79
C ASP A 145 -16.65 -7.84 -12.27
N MET A 146 -16.64 -7.60 -10.95
CA MET A 146 -17.42 -6.50 -10.38
C MET A 146 -16.75 -5.15 -10.64
N PRO A 147 -17.49 -4.14 -11.17
CA PRO A 147 -16.94 -2.81 -11.45
C PRO A 147 -16.31 -2.12 -10.24
N ALA A 148 -16.76 -2.49 -9.03
CA ALA A 148 -16.22 -2.00 -7.77
C ALA A 148 -14.73 -2.31 -7.61
N ILE A 149 -14.25 -3.45 -8.12
CA ILE A 149 -12.85 -3.85 -8.00
C ILE A 149 -11.92 -2.89 -8.77
N ALA A 150 -12.27 -2.56 -10.01
CA ALA A 150 -11.51 -1.59 -10.80
C ALA A 150 -11.52 -0.19 -10.15
N ALA A 151 -12.66 0.22 -9.58
CA ALA A 151 -12.79 1.49 -8.88
C ALA A 151 -11.94 1.52 -7.58
N ILE A 152 -11.95 0.46 -6.80
CA ILE A 152 -11.13 0.34 -5.58
C ILE A 152 -9.65 0.39 -5.93
N ARG A 153 -9.22 -0.38 -6.93
CA ARG A 153 -7.84 -0.37 -7.41
C ARG A 153 -7.38 1.03 -7.78
N LYS A 154 -8.18 1.71 -8.61
CA LYS A 154 -7.88 3.09 -9.00
C LYS A 154 -7.80 4.01 -7.80
N LEU A 155 -8.76 3.92 -6.88
CA LEU A 155 -8.80 4.73 -5.66
C LEU A 155 -7.53 4.56 -4.82
N LEU A 156 -7.10 3.32 -4.55
CA LEU A 156 -5.92 3.03 -3.75
C LEU A 156 -4.64 3.59 -4.38
N ARG A 157 -4.48 3.41 -5.69
CA ARG A 157 -3.34 3.96 -6.43
C ARG A 157 -3.34 5.49 -6.44
N ASP A 158 -4.48 6.11 -6.68
CA ASP A 158 -4.63 7.58 -6.67
C ASP A 158 -4.31 8.16 -5.28
N ILE A 159 -4.73 7.51 -4.20
CA ILE A 159 -4.41 7.95 -2.83
C ILE A 159 -2.91 7.84 -2.59
N ALA A 160 -2.31 6.69 -2.91
CA ALA A 160 -0.90 6.45 -2.65
C ALA A 160 -0.01 7.40 -3.44
N SER A 161 -0.20 7.58 -4.75
CA SER A 161 0.62 8.48 -5.56
C SER A 161 0.47 9.94 -5.14
N GLN A 162 -0.73 10.40 -4.81
CA GLN A 162 -0.94 11.78 -4.33
C GLN A 162 -0.33 12.00 -2.94
N ALA A 163 -0.44 11.03 -2.03
CA ALA A 163 0.12 11.14 -0.69
C ALA A 163 1.65 11.08 -0.70
N ALA A 164 2.22 10.21 -1.53
CA ALA A 164 3.67 10.06 -1.69
C ALA A 164 4.33 11.23 -2.43
N ASN A 165 3.55 12.08 -3.13
CA ASN A 165 4.04 13.13 -4.02
C ASN A 165 4.86 12.58 -5.20
N VAL A 166 4.43 11.43 -5.72
CA VAL A 166 5.03 10.79 -6.90
C VAL A 166 4.06 10.99 -8.07
N TYR A 167 4.50 11.74 -9.09
CA TYR A 167 3.76 12.02 -10.33
C TYR A 167 4.39 11.30 -11.50
#